data_8ab682615070a0485b09687efb5db07b
#
_entry.id   8ab682615070a0485b09687efb5db07b
#
_cell.length_a   1.000
_cell.length_b   1.000
_cell.length_c   1.000
_cell.angle_alpha   90.00
_cell.angle_beta   90.00
_cell.angle_gamma   90.00
#
_symmetry.space_group_name_H-M   'P 1'
#
loop_
_entity.id
_entity.type
_entity.pdbx_description
1 polymer ?
#
loop_
_entity_poly.entity_id
_entity_poly.type
_entity_poly.pdbx_seq_one_letter_code
_entity_poly.pdbx_strand_id
1 'polypeptide(L)'
;MPNKIDFAWNKVFEQEDVLGHVHQHGFYDLPAEKLKKITGEEPRILTKWDNALQVPALFEKHKLSILPLSTTTYRISDFDVFHNLETSVSKSIMNFEIPPWITTLGHDFALRSENLLIAACYASGILREFLNEPDELFATVSGRLRTNPFSFHVDSLREKGMRNEVTARNPQIEIDAGYESPSAITLIEAKNRFCENFNIRQLYFPWRYFMELTRGGKKIQPVFIMAHNEVLNLFLYEFGNKMNFNSLRLVRSQRYSLSPTTITVLDIQNILEQTKCVKRKSYPSGETFPQADSFDLVIALCERAHAGTVDTLSVAEQYEYDRRQGAYYLQAARFLGLVEQVEGKYNLTREGQKIFLQPFQKRQFGLIRQIVKNHVFARAMRHTLQHACPPEKPLVAQWILEDGWELSKVTALRRASTVLSWTNWILNLRND
;
A
#
# COMPACT_ATOMS: atom_id res chain seq x y z
N MET A 1 21.24 4.44 -11.01
CA MET A 1 21.51 5.85 -10.64
C MET A 1 20.57 6.18 -9.51
N PRO A 2 20.97 6.98 -8.52
CA PRO A 2 20.05 7.46 -7.51
C PRO A 2 18.89 8.20 -8.20
N ASN A 3 17.68 8.10 -7.63
CA ASN A 3 16.53 8.83 -8.15
C ASN A 3 16.73 10.34 -7.90
N LYS A 4 15.86 11.17 -8.44
CA LYS A 4 15.93 12.64 -8.31
C LYS A 4 15.90 13.10 -6.83
N ILE A 5 15.13 12.38 -6.00
CA ILE A 5 14.97 12.65 -4.57
C ILE A 5 16.25 12.28 -3.80
N ASP A 6 16.82 11.09 -4.05
CA ASP A 6 18.10 10.67 -3.47
C ASP A 6 19.22 11.64 -3.82
N PHE A 7 19.28 12.10 -5.08
CA PHE A 7 20.28 13.07 -5.50
C PHE A 7 20.12 14.42 -4.77
N ALA A 8 18.87 14.87 -4.60
CA ALA A 8 18.60 16.10 -3.86
C ALA A 8 19.02 16.00 -2.39
N TRP A 9 18.69 14.89 -1.73
CA TRP A 9 19.05 14.66 -0.33
C TRP A 9 20.56 14.44 -0.14
N ASN A 10 21.26 13.78 -1.08
CA ASN A 10 22.72 13.69 -1.03
C ASN A 10 23.37 15.07 -0.99
N LYS A 11 22.90 16.02 -1.84
CA LYS A 11 23.38 17.40 -1.79
C LYS A 11 23.17 18.07 -0.44
N VAL A 12 22.01 17.85 0.19
CA VAL A 12 21.73 18.41 1.53
C VAL A 12 22.71 17.86 2.56
N PHE A 13 22.94 16.55 2.58
CA PHE A 13 23.86 15.92 3.55
C PHE A 13 25.33 16.24 3.29
N GLU A 14 25.72 16.56 2.03
CA GLU A 14 27.07 17.01 1.68
C GLU A 14 27.32 18.47 2.08
N GLN A 15 26.32 19.34 1.95
CA GLN A 15 26.45 20.78 2.24
C GLN A 15 26.18 21.13 3.70
N GLU A 16 25.43 20.28 4.40
CA GLU A 16 25.04 20.45 5.78
C GLU A 16 25.52 19.25 6.58
N ASP A 17 26.10 19.50 7.73
CA ASP A 17 26.51 18.42 8.64
C ASP A 17 25.31 17.82 9.39
N VAL A 18 24.34 17.28 8.63
CA VAL A 18 23.11 16.69 9.18
C VAL A 18 23.44 15.58 10.17
N LEU A 19 24.37 14.68 9.80
CA LEU A 19 24.72 13.52 10.63
C LEU A 19 25.45 13.93 11.91
N GLY A 20 26.38 14.89 11.85
CA GLY A 20 27.06 15.43 13.02
C GLY A 20 26.10 16.09 14.00
N HIS A 21 25.17 16.91 13.49
CA HIS A 21 24.12 17.52 14.33
C HIS A 21 23.19 16.49 14.97
N VAL A 22 22.71 15.51 14.20
CA VAL A 22 21.87 14.45 14.77
C VAL A 22 22.62 13.64 15.81
N HIS A 23 23.90 13.35 15.58
CA HIS A 23 24.73 12.63 16.57
C HIS A 23 24.92 13.46 17.85
N GLN A 24 25.15 14.75 17.74
CA GLN A 24 25.46 15.63 18.88
C GLN A 24 24.21 16.06 19.65
N HIS A 25 23.11 16.37 18.94
CA HIS A 25 21.90 17.00 19.50
C HIS A 25 20.66 16.10 19.44
N GLY A 26 20.73 14.94 18.81
CA GLY A 26 19.60 14.03 18.58
C GLY A 26 18.72 14.41 17.35
N PHE A 27 18.88 15.61 16.80
CA PHE A 27 18.08 16.09 15.66
C PHE A 27 18.79 17.16 14.84
N TYR A 28 18.26 17.43 13.65
CA TYR A 28 18.63 18.56 12.81
C TYR A 28 17.37 19.26 12.29
N ASP A 29 17.24 20.56 12.54
CA ASP A 29 16.12 21.38 12.06
C ASP A 29 16.49 22.03 10.73
N LEU A 30 15.74 21.70 9.67
CA LEU A 30 15.99 22.16 8.30
C LEU A 30 14.88 23.13 7.85
N PRO A 31 15.23 24.43 7.62
CA PRO A 31 14.30 25.38 7.01
C PRO A 31 13.92 24.98 5.57
N ALA A 32 12.65 25.11 5.22
CA ALA A 32 12.14 24.79 3.87
C ALA A 32 12.83 25.64 2.78
N GLU A 33 13.08 26.91 3.07
CA GLU A 33 13.79 27.81 2.16
C GLU A 33 15.23 27.34 1.89
N LYS A 34 15.93 26.86 2.93
CA LYS A 34 17.28 26.32 2.81
C LYS A 34 17.27 25.03 1.97
N LEU A 35 16.31 24.13 2.23
CA LEU A 35 16.13 22.92 1.44
C LEU A 35 15.91 23.24 -0.05
N LYS A 36 15.02 24.19 -0.34
CA LYS A 36 14.76 24.65 -1.71
C LYS A 36 16.00 25.28 -2.36
N LYS A 37 16.75 26.10 -1.62
CA LYS A 37 17.99 26.75 -2.12
C LYS A 37 19.07 25.74 -2.49
N ILE A 38 19.26 24.68 -1.70
CA ILE A 38 20.27 23.64 -1.93
C ILE A 38 19.87 22.74 -3.10
N THR A 39 18.60 22.34 -3.15
CA THR A 39 18.16 21.29 -4.08
C THR A 39 17.57 21.82 -5.39
N GLY A 40 17.03 23.04 -5.37
CA GLY A 40 16.22 23.59 -6.47
C GLY A 40 14.80 23.03 -6.55
N GLU A 41 14.43 22.13 -5.63
CA GLU A 41 13.13 21.44 -5.62
C GLU A 41 12.17 22.03 -4.59
N GLU A 42 10.87 21.83 -4.81
CA GLU A 42 9.86 22.21 -3.83
C GLU A 42 9.96 21.29 -2.59
N PRO A 43 10.10 21.88 -1.37
CA PRO A 43 10.31 21.10 -0.14
C PRO A 43 9.26 20.01 0.07
N ARG A 44 7.99 20.25 -0.31
CA ARG A 44 6.90 19.29 -0.17
C ARG A 44 7.17 17.99 -0.96
N ILE A 45 7.80 18.08 -2.14
CA ILE A 45 8.13 16.92 -2.95
C ILE A 45 9.17 16.04 -2.25
N LEU A 46 10.11 16.65 -1.54
CA LEU A 46 11.22 15.98 -0.89
C LEU A 46 10.88 15.43 0.51
N THR A 47 9.82 15.94 1.15
CA THR A 47 9.55 15.68 2.59
C THR A 47 8.20 15.00 2.86
N LYS A 48 7.33 14.85 1.84
CA LYS A 48 6.04 14.18 1.99
C LYS A 48 6.21 12.68 1.73
N TRP A 49 6.58 11.95 2.76
CA TRP A 49 6.66 10.48 2.71
C TRP A 49 5.41 9.87 3.35
N ASP A 50 4.50 9.42 2.53
CA ASP A 50 3.23 8.84 2.96
C ASP A 50 3.37 7.37 3.37
N ASN A 51 4.42 6.67 2.89
CA ASN A 51 4.78 5.30 3.27
C ASN A 51 6.29 5.11 3.35
N ALA A 52 6.73 4.01 3.96
CA ALA A 52 8.15 3.73 4.20
C ALA A 52 8.97 3.54 2.91
N LEU A 53 8.32 3.17 1.81
CA LEU A 53 8.99 2.99 0.52
C LEU A 53 9.45 4.34 -0.09
N GLN A 54 8.95 5.47 0.43
CA GLN A 54 9.31 6.82 0.00
C GLN A 54 10.50 7.40 0.76
N VAL A 55 11.07 6.66 1.69
CA VAL A 55 12.23 7.11 2.46
C VAL A 55 13.49 7.05 1.58
N PRO A 56 14.21 8.17 1.37
CA PRO A 56 15.44 8.16 0.58
C PRO A 56 16.49 7.21 1.16
N ALA A 57 17.23 6.55 0.28
CA ALA A 57 18.23 5.53 0.66
C ALA A 57 19.23 6.01 1.73
N LEU A 58 19.57 7.29 1.74
CA LEU A 58 20.45 7.88 2.75
C LEU A 58 19.80 7.92 4.14
N PHE A 59 18.51 8.24 4.22
CA PHE A 59 17.75 8.22 5.47
C PHE A 59 17.58 6.79 5.99
N GLU A 60 17.25 5.85 5.12
CA GLU A 60 17.13 4.43 5.48
C GLU A 60 18.47 3.89 6.01
N LYS A 61 19.58 4.16 5.31
CA LYS A 61 20.94 3.74 5.73
C LYS A 61 21.30 4.23 7.13
N HIS A 62 20.90 5.46 7.47
CA HIS A 62 21.22 6.08 8.75
C HIS A 62 20.09 5.98 9.77
N LYS A 63 19.01 5.22 9.48
CA LYS A 63 17.81 5.10 10.33
C LYS A 63 17.29 6.47 10.76
N LEU A 64 17.08 7.34 9.78
CA LEU A 64 16.54 8.69 9.97
C LEU A 64 15.15 8.80 9.34
N SER A 65 14.39 9.76 9.82
CA SER A 65 13.15 10.19 9.22
C SER A 65 12.95 11.69 9.37
N ILE A 66 11.85 12.22 8.83
CA ILE A 66 11.58 13.65 8.80
C ILE A 66 10.14 13.94 9.24
N LEU A 67 9.96 14.97 10.06
CA LEU A 67 8.65 15.48 10.46
C LEU A 67 8.56 16.99 10.25
N PRO A 68 7.41 17.52 9.78
CA PRO A 68 7.19 18.95 9.73
C PRO A 68 6.96 19.51 11.14
N LEU A 69 7.77 20.49 11.52
CA LEU A 69 7.53 21.29 12.74
C LEU A 69 6.57 22.46 12.48
N SER A 70 6.62 22.99 11.26
CA SER A 70 5.76 24.10 10.81
C SER A 70 5.59 24.05 9.29
N THR A 71 4.96 25.04 8.70
CA THR A 71 4.92 25.21 7.24
C THR A 71 6.28 25.55 6.62
N THR A 72 7.25 25.94 7.43
CA THR A 72 8.56 26.44 6.97
C THR A 72 9.75 25.68 7.54
N THR A 73 9.55 24.70 8.41
CA THR A 73 10.65 23.98 9.07
C THR A 73 10.33 22.50 9.24
N TYR A 74 11.31 21.67 8.96
CA TYR A 74 11.28 20.22 9.14
C TYR A 74 12.34 19.82 10.17
N ARG A 75 12.09 18.74 10.90
CA ARG A 75 13.05 18.11 11.80
C ARG A 75 13.43 16.73 11.27
N ILE A 76 14.74 16.50 11.15
CA ILE A 76 15.35 15.20 10.84
C ILE A 76 15.85 14.59 12.14
N SER A 77 15.47 13.37 12.42
CA SER A 77 15.93 12.55 13.55
C SER A 77 15.65 11.07 13.28
N ASP A 78 15.96 10.22 14.22
CA ASP A 78 15.70 8.77 14.15
C ASP A 78 14.25 8.39 14.50
N PHE A 79 13.30 9.14 13.98
CA PHE A 79 11.88 8.95 14.24
C PHE A 79 11.31 7.68 13.62
N ASP A 80 10.58 6.87 14.40
CA ASP A 80 9.73 5.81 13.89
C ASP A 80 8.36 6.39 13.51
N VAL A 81 8.17 6.70 12.24
CA VAL A 81 6.99 7.42 11.75
C VAL A 81 6.01 6.56 10.96
N PHE A 82 6.34 5.30 10.67
CA PHE A 82 5.51 4.45 9.84
C PHE A 82 4.81 3.37 10.64
N HIS A 83 3.56 3.11 10.29
CA HIS A 83 2.77 2.02 10.83
C HIS A 83 2.48 1.00 9.74
N ASN A 84 2.83 -0.27 9.98
CA ASN A 84 2.53 -1.35 9.06
C ASN A 84 1.03 -1.66 9.13
N LEU A 85 0.40 -1.74 7.96
CA LEU A 85 -0.97 -2.21 7.88
C LEU A 85 -1.01 -3.69 8.26
N GLU A 86 -1.82 -4.03 9.25
CA GLU A 86 -1.92 -5.41 9.70
C GLU A 86 -2.55 -6.28 8.62
N THR A 87 -1.87 -7.35 8.25
CA THR A 87 -2.34 -8.34 7.27
C THR A 87 -3.46 -9.23 7.82
N SER A 88 -3.74 -9.16 9.12
CA SER A 88 -4.82 -9.90 9.82
C SER A 88 -6.20 -9.26 9.65
N VAL A 89 -6.44 -8.58 8.55
CA VAL A 89 -7.77 -8.10 8.17
C VAL A 89 -8.74 -9.27 8.12
N SER A 90 -9.97 -9.05 8.54
CA SER A 90 -11.07 -10.03 8.38
C SER A 90 -10.99 -10.70 7.01
N LYS A 91 -10.94 -12.04 6.98
CA LYS A 91 -10.86 -12.80 5.72
C LYS A 91 -12.13 -12.65 4.88
N SER A 92 -13.27 -12.37 5.52
CA SER A 92 -14.55 -12.18 4.83
C SER A 92 -14.64 -10.80 4.17
N ILE A 93 -15.17 -10.79 2.95
CA ILE A 93 -15.51 -9.55 2.23
C ILE A 93 -17.01 -9.38 2.32
N MET A 94 -17.46 -8.25 2.87
CA MET A 94 -18.87 -7.90 2.90
C MET A 94 -19.27 -7.18 1.62
N ASN A 95 -20.40 -7.58 1.03
CA ASN A 95 -20.89 -6.98 -0.21
C ASN A 95 -21.90 -5.88 0.08
N PHE A 96 -21.70 -4.74 -0.55
CA PHE A 96 -22.60 -3.59 -0.53
C PHE A 96 -22.87 -3.15 -1.96
N GLU A 97 -23.90 -2.32 -2.15
CA GLU A 97 -24.24 -1.78 -3.45
C GLU A 97 -24.38 -0.25 -3.35
N ILE A 98 -23.93 0.43 -4.37
CA ILE A 98 -24.24 1.85 -4.55
C ILE A 98 -25.68 1.97 -5.01
N PRO A 99 -26.50 2.84 -4.39
CA PRO A 99 -27.87 3.06 -4.85
C PRO A 99 -27.93 3.33 -6.36
N PRO A 100 -28.81 2.67 -7.13
CA PRO A 100 -28.78 2.68 -8.58
C PRO A 100 -29.09 4.06 -9.22
N TRP A 101 -29.65 4.98 -8.45
CA TRP A 101 -29.89 6.35 -8.88
C TRP A 101 -28.63 7.24 -8.79
N ILE A 102 -27.54 6.78 -8.16
CA ILE A 102 -26.25 7.47 -8.15
C ILE A 102 -25.48 7.06 -9.39
N THR A 103 -25.44 7.92 -10.40
CA THR A 103 -24.83 7.65 -11.70
C THR A 103 -23.41 8.20 -11.87
N THR A 104 -22.94 9.03 -10.92
CA THR A 104 -21.63 9.69 -10.99
C THR A 104 -20.47 8.80 -10.48
N LEU A 105 -20.80 7.76 -9.73
CA LEU A 105 -19.84 6.77 -9.23
C LEU A 105 -19.85 5.57 -10.18
N GLY A 106 -18.96 5.57 -11.19
CA GLY A 106 -18.77 4.43 -12.10
C GLY A 106 -18.06 3.26 -11.41
N HIS A 107 -17.96 2.11 -12.08
CA HIS A 107 -17.30 0.90 -11.53
C HIS A 107 -15.81 1.08 -11.22
N ASP A 108 -15.15 2.05 -11.84
CA ASP A 108 -13.75 2.35 -11.69
C ASP A 108 -13.45 3.50 -10.69
N PHE A 109 -14.44 3.91 -9.88
CA PHE A 109 -14.36 5.04 -8.96
C PHE A 109 -13.12 4.98 -8.06
N ALA A 110 -12.77 3.78 -7.54
CA ALA A 110 -11.65 3.59 -6.64
C ALA A 110 -10.30 3.86 -7.33
N LEU A 111 -10.20 3.61 -8.64
CA LEU A 111 -8.98 3.87 -9.41
C LEU A 111 -8.83 5.35 -9.80
N ARG A 112 -9.92 6.12 -9.79
CA ARG A 112 -9.90 7.51 -10.26
C ARG A 112 -9.38 8.49 -9.22
N SER A 113 -9.87 8.41 -7.98
CA SER A 113 -9.41 9.32 -6.91
C SER A 113 -9.82 8.85 -5.51
N GLU A 114 -9.05 9.30 -4.51
CA GLU A 114 -9.33 9.07 -3.09
C GLU A 114 -10.68 9.68 -2.68
N ASN A 115 -11.06 10.84 -3.24
CA ASN A 115 -12.35 11.47 -2.97
C ASN A 115 -13.54 10.64 -3.48
N LEU A 116 -13.44 10.04 -4.68
CA LEU A 116 -14.49 9.17 -5.19
C LEU A 116 -14.58 7.87 -4.40
N LEU A 117 -13.46 7.34 -3.93
CA LEU A 117 -13.40 6.19 -3.03
C LEU A 117 -14.19 6.47 -1.74
N ILE A 118 -13.94 7.61 -1.08
CA ILE A 118 -14.63 8.00 0.14
C ILE A 118 -16.13 8.21 -0.15
N ALA A 119 -16.47 8.89 -1.25
CA ALA A 119 -17.85 9.10 -1.65
C ALA A 119 -18.61 7.78 -1.88
N ALA A 120 -17.95 6.77 -2.46
CA ALA A 120 -18.53 5.44 -2.64
C ALA A 120 -18.76 4.72 -1.33
N CYS A 121 -17.80 4.77 -0.38
CA CYS A 121 -17.96 4.21 0.97
C CYS A 121 -19.12 4.85 1.73
N TYR A 122 -19.31 6.16 1.57
CA TYR A 122 -20.43 6.86 2.20
C TYR A 122 -21.76 6.52 1.52
N ALA A 123 -21.84 6.64 0.19
CA ALA A 123 -23.07 6.45 -0.59
C ALA A 123 -23.61 5.01 -0.51
N SER A 124 -22.74 4.00 -0.39
CA SER A 124 -23.14 2.60 -0.24
C SER A 124 -23.55 2.22 1.18
N GLY A 125 -23.35 3.10 2.18
CA GLY A 125 -23.58 2.80 3.57
C GLY A 125 -22.45 2.03 4.28
N ILE A 126 -21.36 1.70 3.57
CA ILE A 126 -20.20 0.99 4.13
C ILE A 126 -19.62 1.73 5.35
N LEU A 127 -19.45 3.05 5.23
CA LEU A 127 -18.85 3.84 6.31
C LEU A 127 -19.67 3.75 7.59
N ARG A 128 -20.99 3.86 7.48
CA ARG A 128 -21.92 3.77 8.63
C ARG A 128 -21.90 2.38 9.29
N GLU A 129 -21.90 1.33 8.47
CA GLU A 129 -21.78 -0.06 8.95
C GLU A 129 -20.43 -0.27 9.63
N PHE A 130 -19.34 0.14 8.99
CA PHE A 130 -17.99 -0.04 9.53
C PHE A 130 -17.82 0.65 10.89
N LEU A 131 -18.36 1.83 11.07
CA LEU A 131 -18.29 2.58 12.32
C LEU A 131 -19.27 2.05 13.39
N ASN A 132 -20.21 1.19 13.01
CA ASN A 132 -21.35 0.78 13.81
C ASN A 132 -22.11 2.01 14.35
N GLU A 133 -22.33 3.01 13.47
CA GLU A 133 -22.94 4.29 13.82
C GLU A 133 -24.44 4.22 13.60
N PRO A 134 -25.26 4.33 14.66
CA PRO A 134 -26.71 4.30 14.53
C PRO A 134 -27.28 5.56 13.89
N ASP A 135 -26.62 6.70 14.12
CA ASP A 135 -27.06 8.00 13.65
C ASP A 135 -26.57 8.29 12.22
N GLU A 136 -27.13 9.35 11.65
CA GLU A 136 -26.69 9.83 10.34
C GLU A 136 -25.32 10.50 10.44
N LEU A 137 -24.49 10.27 9.40
CA LEU A 137 -23.18 10.88 9.26
C LEU A 137 -23.26 12.10 8.35
N PHE A 138 -22.78 13.23 8.82
CA PHE A 138 -22.72 14.48 8.06
C PHE A 138 -21.28 14.79 7.67
N ALA A 139 -21.04 15.05 6.39
CA ALA A 139 -19.74 15.51 5.91
C ALA A 139 -19.51 16.96 6.40
N THR A 140 -18.52 17.17 7.24
CA THR A 140 -18.27 18.47 7.90
C THR A 140 -16.89 19.04 7.61
N VAL A 141 -15.90 18.20 7.32
CA VAL A 141 -14.51 18.62 7.19
C VAL A 141 -13.85 17.99 5.98
N SER A 142 -13.13 18.78 5.21
CA SER A 142 -12.19 18.30 4.17
C SER A 142 -11.17 19.40 3.85
N GLY A 143 -10.02 18.99 3.26
CA GLY A 143 -9.01 19.92 2.80
C GLY A 143 -7.94 20.26 3.84
N ARG A 144 -7.37 21.46 3.76
CA ARG A 144 -6.18 21.86 4.51
C ARG A 144 -6.54 22.80 5.64
N LEU A 145 -6.04 22.45 6.84
CA LEU A 145 -6.16 23.25 8.06
C LEU A 145 -4.78 23.51 8.66
N ARG A 146 -4.70 24.46 9.59
CA ARG A 146 -3.52 24.67 10.43
C ARG A 146 -3.86 24.34 11.87
N THR A 147 -2.97 23.62 12.54
CA THR A 147 -3.14 23.28 13.94
C THR A 147 -2.65 24.42 14.85
N ASN A 148 -3.06 24.38 16.13
CA ASN A 148 -2.34 25.07 17.18
C ASN A 148 -1.00 24.37 17.48
N PRO A 149 -0.03 25.03 18.14
CA PRO A 149 1.18 24.34 18.60
C PRO A 149 0.87 23.21 19.56
N PHE A 150 1.58 22.07 19.41
CA PHE A 150 1.48 20.95 20.35
C PHE A 150 2.79 20.16 20.42
N SER A 151 3.04 19.55 21.59
CA SER A 151 4.21 18.70 21.81
C SER A 151 3.79 17.22 21.90
N PHE A 152 4.71 16.35 21.53
CA PHE A 152 4.54 14.90 21.57
C PHE A 152 5.89 14.20 21.54
N HIS A 153 5.89 12.89 21.80
CA HIS A 153 7.07 12.03 21.73
C HIS A 153 6.93 11.04 20.56
N VAL A 154 8.03 10.79 19.88
CA VAL A 154 8.15 9.82 18.79
C VAL A 154 9.19 8.78 19.17
N ASP A 155 8.87 7.50 19.04
CA ASP A 155 9.78 6.40 19.32
C ASP A 155 10.99 6.44 18.36
N SER A 156 12.16 5.99 18.85
CA SER A 156 13.41 5.96 18.09
C SER A 156 13.50 4.70 17.21
N LEU A 157 13.92 4.86 15.94
CA LEU A 157 14.30 3.76 15.04
C LEU A 157 15.62 3.08 15.43
N ARG A 158 16.49 3.81 16.16
CA ARG A 158 17.83 3.34 16.50
C ARG A 158 17.86 2.63 17.83
N GLU A 159 17.15 3.15 18.82
CA GLU A 159 17.24 2.72 20.20
C GLU A 159 15.86 2.38 20.79
N LYS A 160 15.62 1.10 21.01
CA LYS A 160 14.33 0.61 21.51
C LYS A 160 14.05 1.17 22.92
N GLY A 161 12.88 1.80 23.06
CA GLY A 161 12.42 2.42 24.30
C GLY A 161 12.84 3.88 24.48
N MET A 162 13.71 4.40 23.62
CA MET A 162 14.03 5.82 23.55
C MET A 162 12.96 6.60 22.77
N ARG A 163 12.72 7.83 23.17
CA ARG A 163 11.73 8.73 22.54
C ARG A 163 12.31 10.12 22.33
N ASN A 164 12.02 10.64 21.17
CA ASN A 164 12.38 12.00 20.80
C ASN A 164 11.22 12.95 21.09
N GLU A 165 11.45 14.03 21.82
CA GLU A 165 10.45 15.07 22.01
C GLU A 165 10.39 15.98 20.77
N VAL A 166 9.18 16.23 20.30
CA VAL A 166 8.89 17.09 19.15
C VAL A 166 7.84 18.13 19.52
N THR A 167 8.12 19.39 19.24
CA THR A 167 7.14 20.47 19.32
C THR A 167 6.80 20.96 17.92
N ALA A 168 5.60 20.66 17.47
CA ALA A 168 5.06 21.16 16.21
C ALA A 168 4.47 22.55 16.44
N ARG A 169 4.82 23.51 15.55
CA ARG A 169 4.43 24.92 15.62
C ARG A 169 3.53 25.26 14.44
N ASN A 170 2.24 25.04 14.59
CA ASN A 170 1.23 25.30 13.55
C ASN A 170 1.49 24.56 12.23
N PRO A 171 1.77 23.26 12.25
CA PRO A 171 1.92 22.49 11.02
C PRO A 171 0.60 22.47 10.24
N GLN A 172 0.72 22.41 8.93
CA GLN A 172 -0.42 22.17 8.06
C GLN A 172 -0.83 20.70 8.15
N ILE A 173 -2.11 20.45 8.32
CA ILE A 173 -2.74 19.14 8.19
C ILE A 173 -3.58 19.10 6.91
N GLU A 174 -3.70 17.93 6.32
CA GLU A 174 -4.56 17.65 5.19
C GLU A 174 -5.52 16.53 5.63
N ILE A 175 -6.80 16.67 5.33
CA ILE A 175 -7.86 15.74 5.70
C ILE A 175 -8.64 15.44 4.44
N ASP A 176 -8.66 14.17 4.01
CA ASP A 176 -9.36 13.79 2.80
C ASP A 176 -10.88 13.94 3.01
N ALA A 177 -11.40 13.48 4.13
CA ALA A 177 -12.77 13.76 4.56
C ALA A 177 -12.93 13.62 6.08
N GLY A 178 -13.90 14.35 6.62
CA GLY A 178 -14.37 14.19 7.99
C GLY A 178 -15.88 14.13 8.04
N TYR A 179 -16.39 13.17 8.78
CA TYR A 179 -17.81 12.94 9.02
C TYR A 179 -18.12 13.08 10.51
N GLU A 180 -19.26 13.68 10.81
CA GLU A 180 -19.67 13.94 12.18
C GLU A 180 -21.03 13.32 12.46
N SER A 181 -21.14 12.70 13.63
CA SER A 181 -22.38 12.25 14.26
C SER A 181 -22.55 12.97 15.63
N PRO A 182 -23.66 12.79 16.34
CA PRO A 182 -23.82 13.35 17.68
C PRO A 182 -22.70 12.92 18.66
N SER A 183 -22.16 11.71 18.52
CA SER A 183 -21.21 11.09 19.46
C SER A 183 -19.75 11.19 19.01
N ALA A 184 -19.46 11.32 17.71
CA ALA A 184 -18.12 11.16 17.16
C ALA A 184 -17.82 12.09 15.99
N ILE A 185 -16.51 12.31 15.77
CA ILE A 185 -15.95 12.87 14.53
C ILE A 185 -15.05 11.80 13.93
N THR A 186 -15.38 11.34 12.73
CA THR A 186 -14.58 10.38 11.96
C THR A 186 -13.70 11.13 10.99
N LEU A 187 -12.38 10.95 11.08
CA LEU A 187 -11.38 11.57 10.21
C LEU A 187 -10.82 10.49 9.28
N ILE A 188 -10.93 10.70 7.99
CA ILE A 188 -10.55 9.73 6.97
C ILE A 188 -9.29 10.17 6.25
N GLU A 189 -8.34 9.25 6.17
CA GLU A 189 -7.23 9.22 5.20
C GLU A 189 -7.48 8.06 4.26
N ALA A 190 -7.44 8.31 2.95
CA ALA A 190 -7.73 7.32 1.94
C ALA A 190 -6.56 7.13 0.97
N LYS A 191 -6.37 5.90 0.52
CA LYS A 191 -5.43 5.56 -0.55
C LYS A 191 -6.14 4.70 -1.59
N ASN A 192 -6.13 5.17 -2.83
CA ASN A 192 -6.68 4.45 -3.98
C ASN A 192 -5.67 3.48 -4.62
N ARG A 193 -4.73 2.98 -3.82
CA ARG A 193 -3.68 2.06 -4.21
C ARG A 193 -3.29 1.15 -3.05
N PHE A 194 -2.67 0.02 -3.36
CA PHE A 194 -2.07 -0.84 -2.34
C PHE A 194 -0.93 -0.14 -1.62
N CYS A 195 -0.89 -0.24 -0.30
CA CYS A 195 0.22 0.17 0.56
C CYS A 195 0.38 -0.83 1.71
N GLU A 196 1.63 -1.12 2.08
CA GLU A 196 1.95 -2.03 3.19
C GLU A 196 2.01 -1.29 4.53
N ASN A 197 2.23 0.01 4.47
CA ASN A 197 2.34 0.88 5.64
C ASN A 197 1.92 2.31 5.27
N PHE A 198 1.76 3.14 6.28
CA PHE A 198 1.47 4.56 6.12
C PHE A 198 2.17 5.39 7.20
N ASN A 199 2.35 6.69 6.94
CA ASN A 199 2.91 7.61 7.91
C ASN A 199 1.86 7.96 8.98
N ILE A 200 2.14 7.63 10.23
CA ILE A 200 1.26 7.86 11.40
C ILE A 200 0.80 9.31 11.48
N ARG A 201 1.61 10.26 11.02
CA ARG A 201 1.31 11.70 11.00
C ARG A 201 -0.02 12.01 10.29
N GLN A 202 -0.37 11.24 9.27
CA GLN A 202 -1.60 11.45 8.48
C GLN A 202 -2.87 11.28 9.34
N LEU A 203 -2.81 10.42 10.36
CA LEU A 203 -3.90 10.23 11.32
C LEU A 203 -3.69 11.00 12.61
N TYR A 204 -2.43 11.07 13.12
CA TYR A 204 -2.13 11.66 14.42
C TYR A 204 -2.35 13.17 14.47
N PHE A 205 -1.87 13.94 13.47
CA PHE A 205 -1.99 15.39 13.49
C PHE A 205 -3.45 15.86 13.39
N PRO A 206 -4.29 15.32 12.47
CA PRO A 206 -5.73 15.60 12.48
C PRO A 206 -6.41 15.21 13.77
N TRP A 207 -6.11 14.00 14.29
CA TRP A 207 -6.67 13.52 15.55
C TRP A 207 -6.35 14.46 16.72
N ARG A 208 -5.10 14.92 16.85
CA ARG A 208 -4.68 15.87 17.89
C ARG A 208 -5.44 17.20 17.78
N TYR A 209 -5.59 17.73 16.59
CA TYR A 209 -6.29 18.97 16.35
C TYR A 209 -7.76 18.89 16.78
N PHE A 210 -8.49 17.86 16.33
CA PHE A 210 -9.91 17.74 16.66
C PHE A 210 -10.15 17.33 18.10
N MET A 211 -9.27 16.58 18.72
CA MET A 211 -9.34 16.28 20.16
C MET A 211 -9.25 17.55 21.01
N GLU A 212 -8.40 18.49 20.63
CA GLU A 212 -8.28 19.79 21.31
C GLU A 212 -9.49 20.70 21.00
N LEU A 213 -9.93 20.73 19.74
CA LEU A 213 -11.07 21.53 19.32
C LEU A 213 -12.35 21.14 20.04
N THR A 214 -12.62 19.85 20.19
CA THR A 214 -13.84 19.34 20.87
C THR A 214 -13.72 19.32 22.38
N ARG A 215 -12.54 19.59 22.95
CA ARG A 215 -12.26 19.52 24.40
C ARG A 215 -12.70 18.18 25.01
N GLY A 216 -12.63 17.09 24.24
CA GLY A 216 -13.07 15.77 24.67
C GLY A 216 -14.58 15.54 24.67
N GLY A 217 -15.37 16.46 24.13
CA GLY A 217 -16.85 16.35 24.08
C GLY A 217 -17.34 15.34 23.02
N LYS A 218 -16.50 14.95 22.07
CA LYS A 218 -16.79 13.92 21.07
C LYS A 218 -15.61 12.96 20.91
N LYS A 219 -15.92 11.70 20.59
CA LYS A 219 -14.90 10.71 20.25
C LYS A 219 -14.31 11.05 18.87
N ILE A 220 -12.99 11.10 18.75
CA ILE A 220 -12.32 11.26 17.47
C ILE A 220 -11.89 9.89 16.96
N GLN A 221 -12.35 9.53 15.77
CA GLN A 221 -12.17 8.22 15.14
C GLN A 221 -11.31 8.34 13.88
N PRO A 222 -9.99 8.09 13.96
CA PRO A 222 -9.14 8.02 12.77
C PRO A 222 -9.46 6.75 11.98
N VAL A 223 -9.77 6.91 10.70
CA VAL A 223 -10.03 5.80 9.78
C VAL A 223 -9.06 5.89 8.60
N PHE A 224 -8.40 4.78 8.30
CA PHE A 224 -7.62 4.62 7.10
C PHE A 224 -8.38 3.73 6.12
N ILE A 225 -8.52 4.18 4.87
CA ILE A 225 -9.19 3.44 3.80
C ILE A 225 -8.18 3.14 2.71
N MET A 226 -8.08 1.88 2.30
CA MET A 226 -7.27 1.46 1.18
C MET A 226 -8.12 0.71 0.17
N ALA A 227 -8.16 1.19 -1.08
CA ALA A 227 -8.78 0.46 -2.19
C ALA A 227 -7.71 -0.23 -3.02
N HIS A 228 -7.88 -1.53 -3.22
CA HIS A 228 -6.99 -2.33 -4.04
C HIS A 228 -7.74 -3.57 -4.55
N ASN A 229 -7.54 -3.92 -5.83
CA ASN A 229 -8.14 -5.09 -6.47
C ASN A 229 -9.67 -5.18 -6.26
N GLU A 230 -10.37 -4.06 -6.39
CA GLU A 230 -11.83 -3.91 -6.18
C GLU A 230 -12.31 -4.24 -4.74
N VAL A 231 -11.40 -4.31 -3.80
CA VAL A 231 -11.69 -4.46 -2.38
C VAL A 231 -11.36 -3.17 -1.65
N LEU A 232 -12.30 -2.75 -0.81
CA LEU A 232 -12.17 -1.62 0.09
C LEU A 232 -11.77 -2.15 1.46
N ASN A 233 -10.57 -1.82 1.91
CA ASN A 233 -10.06 -2.23 3.22
C ASN A 233 -10.18 -1.02 4.14
N LEU A 234 -10.99 -1.12 5.18
CA LEU A 234 -11.20 -0.08 6.17
C LEU A 234 -10.55 -0.47 7.49
N PHE A 235 -9.83 0.48 8.09
CA PHE A 235 -9.11 0.32 9.35
C PHE A 235 -9.48 1.44 10.29
N LEU A 236 -10.09 1.12 11.42
CA LEU A 236 -10.37 2.06 12.51
C LEU A 236 -9.24 1.98 13.52
N TYR A 237 -8.64 3.13 13.80
CA TYR A 237 -7.56 3.25 14.76
C TYR A 237 -7.97 4.08 15.99
N GLU A 238 -7.19 3.95 17.05
CA GLU A 238 -7.21 4.85 18.19
C GLU A 238 -5.80 5.15 18.69
N PHE A 239 -5.61 6.29 19.31
CA PHE A 239 -4.38 6.64 20.01
C PHE A 239 -4.57 6.47 21.52
N GLY A 240 -3.75 5.62 22.13
CA GLY A 240 -3.83 5.34 23.57
C GLY A 240 -3.31 6.49 24.46
N ASN A 241 -2.46 7.35 23.91
CA ASN A 241 -1.86 8.47 24.63
C ASN A 241 -1.62 9.66 23.70
N LYS A 242 -2.20 10.83 24.07
CA LYS A 242 -2.06 12.05 23.28
C LYS A 242 -0.62 12.57 23.12
N MET A 243 0.25 12.22 24.05
CA MET A 243 1.66 12.62 24.02
C MET A 243 2.56 11.59 23.30
N ASN A 244 2.04 10.44 22.90
CA ASN A 244 2.80 9.40 22.24
C ASN A 244 2.30 9.18 20.82
N PHE A 245 3.10 9.61 19.84
CA PHE A 245 2.85 9.47 18.42
C PHE A 245 2.67 8.01 17.99
N ASN A 246 3.46 7.10 18.56
CA ASN A 246 3.43 5.67 18.25
C ASN A 246 2.41 4.88 19.10
N SER A 247 1.52 5.56 19.83
CA SER A 247 0.44 4.89 20.58
C SER A 247 -0.75 4.45 19.73
N LEU A 248 -0.62 4.52 18.41
CA LEU A 248 -1.62 4.05 17.44
C LEU A 248 -1.86 2.55 17.60
N ARG A 249 -3.12 2.15 17.67
CA ARG A 249 -3.53 0.75 17.68
C ARG A 249 -4.77 0.52 16.85
N LEU A 250 -4.81 -0.62 16.17
CA LEU A 250 -5.97 -1.04 15.40
C LEU A 250 -7.11 -1.44 16.35
N VAL A 251 -8.30 -0.89 16.12
CA VAL A 251 -9.54 -1.22 16.85
C VAL A 251 -10.37 -2.20 16.06
N ARG A 252 -10.55 -1.94 14.77
CA ARG A 252 -11.36 -2.75 13.87
C ARG A 252 -10.79 -2.67 12.46
N SER A 253 -10.84 -3.77 11.73
CA SER A 253 -10.62 -3.80 10.30
C SER A 253 -11.67 -4.65 9.62
N GLN A 254 -12.09 -4.26 8.41
CA GLN A 254 -13.07 -4.99 7.63
C GLN A 254 -12.84 -4.74 6.15
N ARG A 255 -13.15 -5.77 5.34
CA ARG A 255 -13.07 -5.74 3.87
C ARG A 255 -14.46 -5.64 3.28
N TYR A 256 -14.60 -4.78 2.27
CA TYR A 256 -15.87 -4.56 1.56
C TYR A 256 -15.65 -4.64 0.06
N SER A 257 -16.70 -4.98 -0.67
CA SER A 257 -16.75 -4.85 -2.12
C SER A 257 -18.12 -4.33 -2.55
N LEU A 258 -18.12 -3.58 -3.63
CA LEU A 258 -19.33 -3.08 -4.27
C LEU A 258 -19.79 -3.95 -5.45
N SER A 259 -19.21 -5.15 -5.57
CA SER A 259 -19.57 -6.18 -6.54
C SER A 259 -19.52 -7.57 -5.89
N PRO A 260 -20.25 -8.58 -6.44
CA PRO A 260 -20.20 -9.94 -5.92
C PRO A 260 -18.77 -10.49 -5.86
N THR A 261 -18.42 -11.12 -4.73
CA THR A 261 -17.04 -11.58 -4.45
C THR A 261 -16.93 -13.07 -4.14
N THR A 262 -18.02 -13.82 -4.21
CA THR A 262 -18.00 -15.25 -3.87
C THR A 262 -17.09 -16.04 -4.81
N ILE A 263 -16.05 -16.65 -4.25
CA ILE A 263 -15.13 -17.57 -4.93
C ILE A 263 -15.04 -18.83 -4.08
N THR A 264 -15.33 -19.97 -4.70
CA THR A 264 -15.36 -21.27 -4.04
C THR A 264 -14.14 -22.11 -4.42
N VAL A 265 -13.87 -23.17 -3.64
CA VAL A 265 -12.87 -24.19 -4.02
C VAL A 265 -13.22 -24.81 -5.37
N LEU A 266 -14.51 -25.04 -5.64
CA LEU A 266 -14.97 -25.61 -6.91
C LEU A 266 -14.65 -24.70 -8.11
N ASP A 267 -14.75 -23.37 -7.95
CA ASP A 267 -14.37 -22.43 -9.01
C ASP A 267 -12.87 -22.54 -9.32
N ILE A 268 -12.03 -22.64 -8.29
CA ILE A 268 -10.58 -22.81 -8.45
C ILE A 268 -10.26 -24.14 -9.13
N GLN A 269 -10.92 -25.24 -8.73
CA GLN A 269 -10.77 -26.56 -9.37
C GLN A 269 -11.16 -26.52 -10.84
N ASN A 270 -12.30 -25.94 -11.17
CA ASN A 270 -12.78 -25.78 -12.54
C ASN A 270 -11.76 -25.00 -13.40
N ILE A 271 -11.20 -23.91 -12.85
CA ILE A 271 -10.16 -23.12 -13.55
C ILE A 271 -8.91 -23.96 -13.80
N LEU A 272 -8.47 -24.74 -12.82
CA LEU A 272 -7.31 -25.64 -12.94
C LEU A 272 -7.50 -26.73 -14.01
N GLU A 273 -8.69 -27.28 -14.10
CA GLU A 273 -9.03 -28.32 -15.08
C GLU A 273 -9.13 -27.77 -16.50
N GLN A 274 -9.75 -26.58 -16.65
CA GLN A 274 -9.97 -25.94 -17.93
C GLN A 274 -8.71 -25.23 -18.47
N THR A 275 -7.70 -24.98 -17.63
CA THR A 275 -6.51 -24.24 -18.05
C THR A 275 -5.44 -25.18 -18.59
N LYS A 276 -5.08 -25.01 -19.86
CA LYS A 276 -3.96 -25.72 -20.46
C LYS A 276 -2.64 -25.17 -19.91
N CYS A 277 -1.97 -25.99 -19.11
CA CYS A 277 -0.68 -25.63 -18.52
C CYS A 277 0.46 -25.68 -19.56
N VAL A 278 1.42 -24.77 -19.44
CA VAL A 278 2.62 -24.70 -20.27
C VAL A 278 3.88 -24.84 -19.41
N LYS A 279 4.89 -25.51 -19.97
CA LYS A 279 6.23 -25.69 -19.37
C LYS A 279 7.20 -24.63 -19.88
N ARG A 280 8.39 -24.56 -19.27
CA ARG A 280 9.47 -23.61 -19.63
C ARG A 280 9.70 -23.50 -21.15
N LYS A 281 9.72 -24.62 -21.87
CA LYS A 281 9.94 -24.67 -23.32
C LYS A 281 8.96 -23.84 -24.17
N SER A 282 7.80 -23.52 -23.61
CA SER A 282 6.75 -22.71 -24.27
C SER A 282 6.89 -21.21 -24.00
N TYR A 283 7.84 -20.79 -23.16
CA TYR A 283 8.14 -19.38 -22.90
C TYR A 283 9.25 -18.89 -23.85
N PRO A 284 9.28 -17.58 -24.17
CA PRO A 284 10.33 -16.99 -24.98
C PRO A 284 11.74 -17.25 -24.42
N SER A 285 12.74 -17.27 -25.30
CA SER A 285 14.15 -17.29 -24.90
C SER A 285 14.43 -16.05 -24.04
N GLY A 286 15.18 -16.22 -22.95
CA GLY A 286 15.48 -15.14 -22.00
C GLY A 286 14.37 -14.81 -20.99
N GLU A 287 13.19 -15.44 -21.08
CA GLU A 287 12.19 -15.29 -20.02
C GLU A 287 12.69 -15.90 -18.72
N THR A 288 12.48 -15.19 -17.61
CA THR A 288 12.94 -15.61 -16.28
C THR A 288 11.76 -16.01 -15.39
N PHE A 289 11.96 -17.03 -14.54
CA PHE A 289 10.94 -17.41 -13.56
C PHE A 289 10.74 -16.28 -12.54
N PRO A 290 9.50 -15.92 -12.17
CA PRO A 290 9.21 -14.73 -11.39
C PRO A 290 9.82 -14.73 -9.98
N GLN A 291 10.15 -13.54 -9.50
CA GLN A 291 10.57 -13.24 -8.12
C GLN A 291 9.75 -12.05 -7.62
N ALA A 292 8.56 -12.33 -7.12
CA ALA A 292 7.62 -11.31 -6.67
C ALA A 292 6.71 -11.94 -5.61
N ASP A 293 7.12 -11.88 -4.36
CA ASP A 293 6.42 -12.62 -3.30
C ASP A 293 5.06 -12.01 -2.96
N SER A 294 4.84 -10.70 -3.16
CA SER A 294 3.53 -10.07 -3.02
C SER A 294 2.78 -10.04 -4.36
N PHE A 295 1.71 -10.84 -4.49
CA PHE A 295 0.88 -10.79 -5.69
C PHE A 295 0.03 -9.53 -5.76
N ASP A 296 -0.34 -8.95 -4.62
CA ASP A 296 -1.07 -7.70 -4.54
C ASP A 296 -0.28 -6.53 -5.17
N LEU A 297 1.05 -6.54 -5.05
CA LEU A 297 1.89 -5.58 -5.74
C LEU A 297 1.93 -5.79 -7.26
N VAL A 298 1.88 -7.03 -7.73
CA VAL A 298 1.75 -7.32 -9.17
C VAL A 298 0.44 -6.72 -9.69
N ILE A 299 -0.66 -6.93 -8.96
CA ILE A 299 -1.98 -6.37 -9.31
C ILE A 299 -1.92 -4.83 -9.29
N ALA A 300 -1.36 -4.23 -8.24
CA ALA A 300 -1.25 -2.79 -8.11
C ALA A 300 -0.51 -2.13 -9.29
N LEU A 301 0.56 -2.77 -9.79
CA LEU A 301 1.26 -2.31 -10.98
C LEU A 301 0.44 -2.46 -12.26
N CYS A 302 -0.35 -3.51 -12.38
CA CYS A 302 -1.27 -3.69 -13.50
C CYS A 302 -2.42 -2.68 -13.46
N GLU A 303 -3.00 -2.39 -12.30
CA GLU A 303 -4.02 -1.36 -12.11
C GLU A 303 -3.49 0.02 -12.51
N ARG A 304 -2.23 0.30 -12.17
CA ARG A 304 -1.57 1.52 -12.59
C ARG A 304 -1.33 1.56 -14.11
N ALA A 305 -0.89 0.46 -14.71
CA ALA A 305 -0.74 0.34 -16.16
C ALA A 305 -2.08 0.46 -16.90
N HIS A 306 -3.20 0.17 -16.23
CA HIS A 306 -4.55 0.42 -16.73
C HIS A 306 -4.88 1.93 -16.74
N ALA A 307 -4.46 2.66 -15.71
CA ALA A 307 -4.67 4.11 -15.62
C ALA A 307 -3.73 4.93 -16.52
N GLY A 308 -2.64 4.35 -17.00
CA GLY A 308 -1.66 5.00 -17.88
C GLY A 308 -0.38 4.19 -18.03
N THR A 309 0.51 4.62 -18.90
CA THR A 309 1.78 3.95 -19.17
C THR A 309 2.69 3.97 -17.94
N VAL A 310 3.29 2.85 -17.60
CA VAL A 310 4.19 2.66 -16.46
C VAL A 310 5.60 2.37 -16.96
N ASP A 311 6.59 3.07 -16.45
CA ASP A 311 8.00 2.73 -16.64
C ASP A 311 8.66 2.35 -15.30
N THR A 312 9.81 1.67 -15.37
CA THR A 312 10.55 1.24 -14.16
C THR A 312 11.02 2.40 -13.30
N LEU A 313 11.20 3.60 -13.88
CA LEU A 313 11.55 4.80 -13.13
C LEU A 313 10.34 5.33 -12.37
N SER A 314 9.18 5.45 -13.06
CA SER A 314 7.95 5.92 -12.43
C SER A 314 7.41 4.96 -11.37
N VAL A 315 7.67 3.66 -11.50
CA VAL A 315 7.40 2.66 -10.46
C VAL A 315 8.35 2.83 -9.28
N ALA A 316 9.65 2.96 -9.56
CA ALA A 316 10.65 3.23 -8.54
C ALA A 316 10.37 4.57 -7.82
N GLU A 317 9.95 5.61 -8.54
CA GLU A 317 9.63 6.92 -7.96
C GLU A 317 8.34 6.93 -7.13
N GLN A 318 7.33 6.16 -7.49
CA GLN A 318 6.04 6.18 -6.80
C GLN A 318 5.88 5.11 -5.72
N TYR A 319 6.49 3.95 -5.90
CA TYR A 319 6.55 2.91 -4.89
C TYR A 319 7.90 2.91 -4.17
N GLU A 320 8.87 3.73 -4.65
CA GLU A 320 10.24 3.90 -4.14
C GLU A 320 10.93 2.58 -3.77
N TYR A 321 10.56 1.53 -4.46
CA TYR A 321 11.36 0.33 -4.46
C TYR A 321 12.77 0.65 -4.96
N ASP A 322 13.78 0.00 -4.37
CA ASP A 322 15.02 -0.22 -5.11
C ASP A 322 14.60 -0.60 -6.54
N ARG A 323 15.13 0.10 -7.52
CA ARG A 323 14.85 -0.06 -8.96
C ARG A 323 14.78 -1.53 -9.39
N ARG A 324 15.48 -2.43 -8.66
CA ARG A 324 15.45 -3.88 -8.84
C ARG A 324 14.13 -4.51 -8.39
N GLN A 325 13.56 -4.09 -7.27
CA GLN A 325 12.31 -4.66 -6.77
C GLN A 325 11.14 -4.31 -7.67
N GLY A 326 10.99 -3.03 -8.07
CA GLY A 326 9.97 -2.62 -9.04
C GLY A 326 10.08 -3.38 -10.37
N ALA A 327 11.33 -3.59 -10.86
CA ALA A 327 11.58 -4.39 -12.05
C ALA A 327 11.14 -5.86 -11.89
N TYR A 328 11.32 -6.47 -10.71
CA TYR A 328 10.88 -7.86 -10.48
C TYR A 328 9.35 -8.01 -10.53
N TYR A 329 8.59 -7.06 -9.99
CA TYR A 329 7.13 -7.10 -10.04
C TYR A 329 6.60 -6.84 -11.45
N LEU A 330 7.19 -5.91 -12.21
CA LEU A 330 6.86 -5.69 -13.62
C LEU A 330 7.21 -6.91 -14.49
N GLN A 331 8.36 -7.56 -14.24
CA GLN A 331 8.72 -8.82 -14.90
C GLN A 331 7.73 -9.95 -14.57
N ALA A 332 7.25 -10.01 -13.31
CA ALA A 332 6.23 -10.97 -12.90
C ALA A 332 4.90 -10.72 -13.62
N ALA A 333 4.47 -9.46 -13.75
CA ALA A 333 3.28 -9.11 -14.52
C ALA A 333 3.43 -9.46 -16.01
N ARG A 334 4.64 -9.27 -16.59
CA ARG A 334 4.96 -9.67 -17.96
C ARG A 334 4.97 -11.20 -18.12
N PHE A 335 5.58 -11.92 -17.18
CA PHE A 335 5.57 -13.39 -17.16
C PHE A 335 4.15 -13.97 -17.20
N LEU A 336 3.20 -13.33 -16.53
CA LEU A 336 1.80 -13.67 -16.55
C LEU A 336 1.07 -13.23 -17.83
N GLY A 337 1.74 -12.50 -18.73
CA GLY A 337 1.12 -11.95 -19.94
C GLY A 337 0.12 -10.81 -19.67
N LEU A 338 0.18 -10.18 -18.50
CA LEU A 338 -0.70 -9.07 -18.13
C LEU A 338 -0.20 -7.74 -18.68
N VAL A 339 1.12 -7.56 -18.75
CA VAL A 339 1.76 -6.37 -19.31
C VAL A 339 2.76 -6.73 -20.38
N GLU A 340 3.02 -5.81 -21.30
CA GLU A 340 4.08 -5.86 -22.30
C GLU A 340 4.98 -4.64 -22.15
N GLN A 341 6.25 -4.80 -22.52
CA GLN A 341 7.23 -3.72 -22.50
C GLN A 341 7.50 -3.21 -23.92
N VAL A 342 7.25 -1.93 -24.16
CA VAL A 342 7.53 -1.24 -25.41
C VAL A 342 8.37 0.00 -25.09
N GLU A 343 9.54 0.13 -25.69
CA GLU A 343 10.46 1.27 -25.49
C GLU A 343 10.75 1.60 -24.01
N GLY A 344 10.92 0.55 -23.18
CA GLY A 344 11.20 0.69 -21.75
C GLY A 344 9.98 0.99 -20.88
N LYS A 345 8.80 1.15 -21.48
CA LYS A 345 7.53 1.41 -20.80
C LYS A 345 6.66 0.16 -20.80
N TYR A 346 5.87 0.00 -19.72
CA TYR A 346 4.96 -1.13 -19.55
C TYR A 346 3.52 -0.67 -19.74
N ASN A 347 2.78 -1.40 -20.57
CA ASN A 347 1.37 -1.20 -20.83
C ASN A 347 0.64 -2.52 -20.61
N LEU A 348 -0.66 -2.47 -20.28
CA LEU A 348 -1.46 -3.68 -20.26
C LEU A 348 -1.51 -4.31 -21.66
N THR A 349 -1.30 -5.62 -21.72
CA THR A 349 -1.62 -6.41 -22.91
C THR A 349 -3.13 -6.40 -23.17
N ARG A 350 -3.56 -6.83 -24.36
CA ARG A 350 -4.99 -7.03 -24.65
C ARG A 350 -5.65 -7.98 -23.64
N GLU A 351 -4.94 -9.00 -23.17
CA GLU A 351 -5.45 -9.93 -22.14
C GLU A 351 -5.49 -9.26 -20.77
N GLY A 352 -4.45 -8.51 -20.39
CA GLY A 352 -4.45 -7.70 -19.17
C GLY A 352 -5.63 -6.72 -19.14
N GLN A 353 -5.87 -5.98 -20.22
CA GLN A 353 -7.01 -5.07 -20.33
C GLN A 353 -8.35 -5.79 -20.11
N LYS A 354 -8.55 -6.93 -20.76
CA LYS A 354 -9.76 -7.73 -20.58
C LYS A 354 -9.98 -8.14 -19.13
N ILE A 355 -8.91 -8.54 -18.43
CA ILE A 355 -9.00 -8.98 -17.03
C ILE A 355 -9.29 -7.79 -16.11
N PHE A 356 -8.57 -6.68 -16.25
CA PHE A 356 -8.71 -5.53 -15.34
C PHE A 356 -9.99 -4.70 -15.58
N LEU A 357 -10.67 -4.88 -16.70
CA LEU A 357 -12.00 -4.32 -16.95
C LEU A 357 -13.16 -5.17 -16.37
N GLN A 358 -12.87 -6.37 -15.84
CA GLN A 358 -13.91 -7.22 -15.26
C GLN A 358 -14.22 -6.82 -13.80
N PRO A 359 -15.48 -7.04 -13.35
CA PRO A 359 -15.82 -7.00 -11.93
C PRO A 359 -15.01 -8.01 -11.12
N PHE A 360 -14.95 -7.82 -9.80
CA PHE A 360 -14.08 -8.57 -8.89
C PHE A 360 -13.97 -10.07 -9.20
N GLN A 361 -15.08 -10.83 -9.12
CA GLN A 361 -15.05 -12.27 -9.29
C GLN A 361 -14.43 -12.71 -10.62
N LYS A 362 -14.89 -12.13 -11.73
CA LYS A 362 -14.37 -12.46 -13.08
C LYS A 362 -12.92 -12.05 -13.25
N ARG A 363 -12.51 -10.93 -12.64
CA ARG A 363 -11.11 -10.46 -12.60
C ARG A 363 -10.25 -11.50 -11.88
N GLN A 364 -10.65 -11.94 -10.68
CA GLN A 364 -9.91 -12.95 -9.95
C GLN A 364 -9.79 -14.27 -10.74
N PHE A 365 -10.86 -14.73 -11.39
CA PHE A 365 -10.81 -15.92 -12.26
C PHE A 365 -9.81 -15.76 -13.40
N GLY A 366 -9.74 -14.57 -14.01
CA GLY A 366 -8.76 -14.23 -15.02
C GLY A 366 -7.33 -14.29 -14.47
N LEU A 367 -7.07 -13.69 -13.31
CA LEU A 367 -5.76 -13.70 -12.65
C LEU A 367 -5.34 -15.11 -12.24
N ILE A 368 -6.22 -15.88 -11.61
CA ILE A 368 -5.97 -17.30 -11.27
C ILE A 368 -5.58 -18.08 -12.52
N ARG A 369 -6.31 -17.91 -13.63
CA ARG A 369 -6.02 -18.59 -14.90
C ARG A 369 -4.61 -18.24 -15.42
N GLN A 370 -4.18 -16.98 -15.34
CA GLN A 370 -2.83 -16.60 -15.76
C GLN A 370 -1.75 -17.22 -14.86
N ILE A 371 -1.97 -17.31 -13.56
CA ILE A 371 -1.03 -17.95 -12.62
C ILE A 371 -0.92 -19.45 -12.93
N VAL A 372 -2.04 -20.18 -12.97
CA VAL A 372 -2.04 -21.64 -13.14
C VAL A 372 -1.77 -22.09 -14.58
N LYS A 373 -1.68 -21.16 -15.53
CA LYS A 373 -1.17 -21.45 -16.88
C LYS A 373 0.27 -21.96 -16.84
N ASN A 374 1.09 -21.52 -15.90
CA ASN A 374 2.40 -22.10 -15.69
C ASN A 374 2.30 -23.43 -14.94
N HIS A 375 2.99 -24.46 -15.45
CA HIS A 375 2.91 -25.84 -14.94
C HIS A 375 3.32 -25.97 -13.47
N VAL A 376 4.33 -25.23 -13.00
CA VAL A 376 4.80 -25.30 -11.59
C VAL A 376 3.74 -24.76 -10.64
N PHE A 377 3.14 -23.59 -10.96
CA PHE A 377 2.07 -23.00 -10.14
C PHE A 377 0.83 -23.89 -10.12
N ALA A 378 0.43 -24.45 -11.26
CA ALA A 378 -0.67 -25.40 -11.33
C ALA A 378 -0.42 -26.67 -10.49
N ARG A 379 0.83 -27.18 -10.51
CA ARG A 379 1.23 -28.35 -9.71
C ARG A 379 1.17 -28.03 -8.21
N ALA A 380 1.64 -26.86 -7.80
CA ALA A 380 1.57 -26.41 -6.41
C ALA A 380 0.12 -26.25 -5.94
N MET A 381 -0.75 -25.65 -6.77
CA MET A 381 -2.16 -25.49 -6.45
C MET A 381 -2.90 -26.81 -6.33
N ARG A 382 -2.69 -27.76 -7.28
CA ARG A 382 -3.27 -29.11 -7.20
C ARG A 382 -2.82 -29.85 -5.95
N HIS A 383 -1.52 -29.81 -5.63
CA HIS A 383 -0.99 -30.40 -4.41
C HIS A 383 -1.70 -29.85 -3.18
N THR A 384 -1.85 -28.52 -3.10
CA THR A 384 -2.49 -27.87 -1.95
C THR A 384 -3.96 -28.28 -1.81
N LEU A 385 -4.71 -28.34 -2.91
CA LEU A 385 -6.12 -28.78 -2.87
C LEU A 385 -6.29 -30.26 -2.52
N GLN A 386 -5.36 -31.12 -2.95
CA GLN A 386 -5.40 -32.56 -2.67
C GLN A 386 -5.01 -32.89 -1.23
N HIS A 387 -4.03 -32.19 -0.65
CA HIS A 387 -3.48 -32.51 0.67
C HIS A 387 -3.95 -31.54 1.77
N ALA A 388 -4.77 -30.54 1.43
CA ALA A 388 -5.21 -29.46 2.32
C ALA A 388 -4.03 -28.67 2.99
N CYS A 389 -2.82 -28.78 2.45
CA CYS A 389 -1.65 -28.06 2.89
C CYS A 389 -0.75 -27.71 1.68
N PRO A 390 -0.04 -26.55 1.72
CA PRO A 390 0.90 -26.18 0.66
C PRO A 390 2.08 -27.17 0.62
N PRO A 391 2.68 -27.38 -0.57
CA PRO A 391 3.90 -28.18 -0.70
C PRO A 391 5.08 -27.51 0.03
N GLU A 392 6.03 -28.31 0.47
CA GLU A 392 7.26 -27.78 1.06
C GLU A 392 8.11 -27.01 0.03
N LYS A 393 8.76 -25.97 0.48
CA LYS A 393 9.59 -25.09 -0.35
C LYS A 393 10.67 -25.81 -1.15
N PRO A 394 11.42 -26.81 -0.59
CA PRO A 394 12.39 -27.61 -1.35
C PRO A 394 11.76 -28.41 -2.48
N LEU A 395 10.56 -28.96 -2.27
CA LEU A 395 9.82 -29.70 -3.28
C LEU A 395 9.40 -28.80 -4.44
N VAL A 396 8.91 -27.60 -4.15
CA VAL A 396 8.58 -26.61 -5.20
C VAL A 396 9.83 -26.20 -5.98
N ALA A 397 10.98 -26.00 -5.30
CA ALA A 397 12.24 -25.68 -5.96
C ALA A 397 12.68 -26.82 -6.90
N GLN A 398 12.49 -28.08 -6.52
CA GLN A 398 12.72 -29.22 -7.40
C GLN A 398 11.82 -29.19 -8.63
N TRP A 399 10.52 -28.88 -8.48
CA TRP A 399 9.60 -28.77 -9.61
C TRP A 399 9.96 -27.68 -10.60
N ILE A 400 10.50 -26.56 -10.12
CA ILE A 400 10.99 -25.48 -10.97
C ILE A 400 12.14 -26.00 -11.87
N LEU A 401 13.10 -26.75 -11.30
CA LEU A 401 14.21 -27.30 -12.04
C LEU A 401 13.76 -28.42 -13.02
N GLU A 402 12.86 -29.29 -12.60
CA GLU A 402 12.27 -30.37 -13.44
C GLU A 402 11.49 -29.80 -14.64
N ASP A 403 10.90 -28.60 -14.48
CA ASP A 403 10.18 -27.91 -15.56
C ASP A 403 11.09 -27.31 -16.63
N GLY A 404 12.42 -27.32 -16.38
CA GLY A 404 13.45 -26.89 -17.33
C GLY A 404 13.89 -25.43 -17.18
N TRP A 405 13.61 -24.80 -16.03
CA TRP A 405 14.14 -23.47 -15.74
C TRP A 405 15.62 -23.55 -15.35
N GLU A 406 16.47 -22.90 -16.12
CA GLU A 406 17.93 -22.90 -15.94
C GLU A 406 18.33 -22.01 -14.75
N LEU A 407 18.14 -22.53 -13.55
CA LEU A 407 18.42 -21.83 -12.29
C LEU A 407 19.36 -22.66 -11.40
N SER A 408 20.19 -21.98 -10.60
CA SER A 408 20.89 -22.65 -9.51
C SER A 408 19.91 -23.14 -8.44
N LYS A 409 20.27 -24.20 -7.69
CA LYS A 409 19.45 -24.71 -6.59
C LYS A 409 19.06 -23.63 -5.58
N VAL A 410 19.99 -22.72 -5.25
CA VAL A 410 19.75 -21.58 -4.34
C VAL A 410 18.72 -20.60 -4.93
N THR A 411 18.82 -20.31 -6.22
CA THR A 411 17.88 -19.43 -6.91
C THR A 411 16.51 -20.08 -7.01
N ALA A 412 16.43 -21.37 -7.36
CA ALA A 412 15.17 -22.10 -7.42
C ALA A 412 14.46 -22.12 -6.04
N LEU A 413 15.21 -22.33 -4.95
CA LEU A 413 14.66 -22.28 -3.60
C LEU A 413 14.10 -20.88 -3.25
N ARG A 414 14.78 -19.83 -3.68
CA ARG A 414 14.25 -18.44 -3.50
C ARG A 414 12.99 -18.20 -4.33
N ARG A 415 12.93 -18.70 -5.59
CA ARG A 415 11.75 -18.57 -6.45
C ARG A 415 10.55 -19.41 -5.97
N ALA A 416 10.81 -20.49 -5.25
CA ALA A 416 9.77 -21.30 -4.63
C ALA A 416 8.91 -20.49 -3.63
N SER A 417 9.46 -19.45 -2.97
CA SER A 417 8.68 -18.54 -2.14
C SER A 417 7.59 -17.81 -2.92
N THR A 418 7.89 -17.35 -4.12
CA THR A 418 6.90 -16.71 -5.01
C THR A 418 5.76 -17.67 -5.37
N VAL A 419 6.08 -18.93 -5.68
CA VAL A 419 5.05 -19.95 -6.00
C VAL A 419 4.13 -20.16 -4.80
N LEU A 420 4.70 -20.36 -3.60
CA LEU A 420 3.94 -20.56 -2.38
C LEU A 420 3.09 -19.34 -2.01
N SER A 421 3.64 -18.16 -2.14
CA SER A 421 2.93 -16.92 -1.85
C SER A 421 1.73 -16.71 -2.78
N TRP A 422 1.89 -16.92 -4.10
CA TRP A 422 0.79 -16.78 -5.06
C TRP A 422 -0.26 -17.89 -4.89
N THR A 423 0.15 -19.11 -4.55
CA THR A 423 -0.79 -20.20 -4.20
C THR A 423 -1.62 -19.80 -2.97
N ASN A 424 -0.98 -19.25 -1.94
CA ASN A 424 -1.66 -18.76 -0.75
C ASN A 424 -2.59 -17.57 -1.05
N TRP A 425 -2.19 -16.66 -1.94
CA TRP A 425 -3.05 -15.58 -2.39
C TRP A 425 -4.34 -16.12 -3.03
N ILE A 426 -4.27 -17.14 -3.91
CA ILE A 426 -5.46 -17.77 -4.50
C ILE A 426 -6.35 -18.37 -3.41
N LEU A 427 -5.77 -19.06 -2.42
CA LEU A 427 -6.53 -19.67 -1.33
C LEU A 427 -7.23 -18.64 -0.45
N ASN A 428 -6.63 -17.47 -0.25
CA ASN A 428 -7.19 -16.38 0.55
C ASN A 428 -8.33 -15.63 -0.16
N LEU A 429 -8.59 -15.89 -1.44
CA LEU A 429 -9.76 -15.37 -2.17
C LEU A 429 -11.04 -16.12 -1.83
N ARG A 430 -10.95 -17.31 -1.24
CA ARG A 430 -12.12 -18.15 -0.95
C ARG A 430 -13.00 -17.57 0.15
N ASN A 431 -14.29 -17.76 -0.02
CA ASN A 431 -15.32 -17.30 0.92
C ASN A 431 -16.16 -18.48 1.47
N ASP A 432 -15.73 -19.74 1.17
CA ASP A 432 -16.33 -20.99 1.64
C ASP A 432 -15.50 -21.66 2.76
#